data_cef0088e4f89e65ffe22e192826d90d7
#
_entry.id   cef0088e4f89e65ffe22e192826d90d7
#
_cell.length_a   1.000
_cell.length_b   1.000
_cell.length_c   1.000
_cell.angle_alpha   90.00
_cell.angle_beta   90.00
_cell.angle_gamma   90.00
#
_symmetry.space_group_name_H-M   'P 1'
#
loop_
_entity.id
_entity.type
_entity.pdbx_description
1 polymer ?
#
loop_
_entity_poly.entity_id
_entity_poly.type
_entity_poly.pdbx_seq_one_letter_code
_entity_poly.pdbx_strand_id
1 'polypeptide(L)'
;MIVQDLNFDQTVAMAKAKAKSMIQNGLYSRFGLSEKERLDKALLGCIGELAFQKHLKNLGIPFELDQTDFQSHHSDEFDVKVNGAKIDIKVAKKTTANPPTDNWTYGYPQEQHPETKDYVVVGWVDFNRKEVGFYGWIRGKQIMEFKVVTQNSYAKYPYLTPNHEFKWGYLTKDLNEILK
;
A
#
# COMPACT_ATOMS: atom_id res chain seq x y z
N MET A 1 -11.99 -2.59 7.60
CA MET A 1 -13.05 -1.86 6.85
C MET A 1 -12.96 -2.21 5.39
N ILE A 2 -14.08 -2.48 4.69
CA ILE A 2 -14.15 -2.67 3.23
C ILE A 2 -14.58 -1.34 2.61
N VAL A 3 -13.95 -0.96 1.49
CA VAL A 3 -14.28 0.28 0.77
C VAL A 3 -15.66 0.13 0.10
N GLN A 4 -16.59 1.03 0.45
CA GLN A 4 -17.95 1.02 -0.06
C GLN A 4 -18.01 1.63 -1.47
N ASP A 5 -18.97 1.21 -2.28
CA ASP A 5 -19.26 1.74 -3.63
C ASP A 5 -18.04 1.75 -4.57
N LEU A 6 -17.12 0.80 -4.38
CA LEU A 6 -15.95 0.63 -5.24
C LEU A 6 -16.35 -0.15 -6.49
N ASN A 7 -16.30 0.49 -7.66
CA ASN A 7 -16.35 -0.24 -8.92
C ASN A 7 -15.00 -0.94 -9.15
N PHE A 8 -14.88 -2.18 -8.67
CA PHE A 8 -13.62 -2.93 -8.65
C PHE A 8 -13.03 -3.10 -10.06
N ASP A 9 -13.85 -3.48 -11.06
CA ASP A 9 -13.34 -3.74 -12.41
C ASP A 9 -12.82 -2.44 -13.07
N GLN A 10 -13.51 -1.32 -12.86
CA GLN A 10 -13.04 -0.01 -13.31
C GLN A 10 -11.76 0.41 -12.57
N THR A 11 -11.70 0.20 -11.26
CA THR A 11 -10.51 0.49 -10.45
C THR A 11 -9.30 -0.30 -10.94
N VAL A 12 -9.48 -1.59 -11.22
CA VAL A 12 -8.42 -2.45 -11.77
C VAL A 12 -7.98 -1.97 -13.16
N ALA A 13 -8.91 -1.55 -14.02
CA ALA A 13 -8.57 -1.02 -15.34
C ALA A 13 -7.73 0.27 -15.24
N MET A 14 -8.12 1.20 -14.38
CA MET A 14 -7.38 2.45 -14.13
C MET A 14 -6.01 2.17 -13.50
N ALA A 15 -5.96 1.30 -12.50
CA ALA A 15 -4.72 0.88 -11.84
C ALA A 15 -3.75 0.23 -12.83
N LYS A 16 -4.24 -0.59 -13.76
CA LYS A 16 -3.43 -1.24 -14.80
C LYS A 16 -2.79 -0.22 -15.76
N ALA A 17 -3.53 0.82 -16.14
CA ALA A 17 -3.00 1.89 -16.98
C ALA A 17 -1.88 2.65 -16.24
N LYS A 18 -2.10 3.04 -14.97
CA LYS A 18 -1.10 3.69 -14.11
C LYS A 18 0.14 2.79 -13.93
N ALA A 19 -0.05 1.53 -13.55
CA ALA A 19 1.03 0.58 -13.32
C ALA A 19 1.90 0.38 -14.58
N LYS A 20 1.29 0.29 -15.77
CA LYS A 20 2.04 0.19 -17.04
C LYS A 20 2.93 1.40 -17.25
N SER A 21 2.44 2.61 -17.04
CA SER A 21 3.23 3.83 -17.14
C SER A 21 4.40 3.81 -16.15
N MET A 22 4.16 3.42 -14.89
CA MET A 22 5.20 3.36 -13.87
C MET A 22 6.32 2.37 -14.22
N ILE A 23 6.01 1.17 -14.72
CA ILE A 23 7.04 0.19 -15.10
C ILE A 23 7.80 0.60 -16.36
N GLN A 24 7.16 1.30 -17.31
CA GLN A 24 7.83 1.89 -18.46
C GLN A 24 8.84 2.95 -18.04
N ASN A 25 8.54 3.71 -16.98
CA ASN A 25 9.43 4.69 -16.37
C ASN A 25 10.45 4.09 -15.39
N GLY A 26 10.61 2.75 -15.39
CA GLY A 26 11.68 2.08 -14.66
C GLY A 26 11.32 1.53 -13.29
N LEU A 27 10.06 1.64 -12.82
CA LEU A 27 9.68 1.06 -11.53
C LEU A 27 10.05 -0.43 -11.47
N TYR A 28 10.72 -0.84 -10.39
CA TYR A 28 11.24 -2.19 -10.15
C TYR A 28 12.29 -2.71 -11.14
N SER A 29 12.82 -1.89 -12.06
CA SER A 29 13.80 -2.32 -13.07
C SER A 29 15.08 -2.91 -12.49
N ARG A 30 15.51 -2.42 -11.30
CA ARG A 30 16.75 -2.84 -10.61
C ARG A 30 16.69 -4.23 -9.97
N PHE A 31 15.50 -4.85 -9.88
CA PHE A 31 15.33 -6.12 -9.13
C PHE A 31 15.41 -7.38 -10.00
N GLY A 32 15.71 -7.26 -11.30
CA GLY A 32 15.77 -8.40 -12.20
C GLY A 32 14.44 -9.15 -12.40
N LEU A 33 13.33 -8.53 -12.05
CA LEU A 33 11.99 -9.08 -12.23
C LEU A 33 11.55 -9.03 -13.68
N SER A 34 10.78 -10.02 -14.11
CA SER A 34 10.09 -9.99 -15.40
C SER A 34 9.11 -8.80 -15.48
N GLU A 35 8.79 -8.35 -16.67
CA GLU A 35 7.81 -7.28 -16.88
C GLU A 35 6.46 -7.61 -16.22
N LYS A 36 6.03 -8.88 -16.30
CA LYS A 36 4.80 -9.35 -15.66
C LYS A 36 4.84 -9.19 -14.14
N GLU A 37 5.92 -9.63 -13.49
CA GLU A 37 6.06 -9.50 -12.03
C GLU A 37 6.10 -8.04 -11.59
N ARG A 38 6.78 -7.19 -12.35
CA ARG A 38 6.82 -5.74 -12.11
C ARG A 38 5.42 -5.15 -12.22
N LEU A 39 4.68 -5.52 -13.28
CA LEU A 39 3.31 -5.07 -13.49
C LEU A 39 2.38 -5.53 -12.37
N ASP A 40 2.44 -6.79 -11.97
CA ASP A 40 1.59 -7.34 -10.91
C ASP A 40 1.81 -6.63 -9.57
N LYS A 41 3.07 -6.31 -9.22
CA LYS A 41 3.39 -5.54 -8.00
C LYS A 41 2.89 -4.10 -8.07
N ALA A 42 3.17 -3.40 -9.18
CA ALA A 42 2.71 -2.03 -9.37
C ALA A 42 1.18 -1.93 -9.40
N LEU A 43 0.51 -2.88 -10.08
CA LEU A 43 -0.94 -2.95 -10.15
C LEU A 43 -1.57 -3.06 -8.75
N LEU A 44 -1.02 -3.92 -7.90
CA LEU A 44 -1.54 -4.11 -6.55
C LEU A 44 -1.47 -2.80 -5.73
N GLY A 45 -0.34 -2.10 -5.76
CA GLY A 45 -0.18 -0.79 -5.12
C GLY A 45 -1.20 0.23 -5.65
N CYS A 46 -1.27 0.38 -6.98
CA CYS A 46 -2.20 1.33 -7.61
C CYS A 46 -3.68 1.04 -7.27
N ILE A 47 -4.09 -0.23 -7.15
CA ILE A 47 -5.45 -0.58 -6.70
C ILE A 47 -5.69 -0.06 -5.28
N GLY A 48 -4.74 -0.27 -4.36
CA GLY A 48 -4.84 0.20 -2.98
C GLY A 48 -5.00 1.72 -2.89
N GLU A 49 -4.14 2.46 -3.60
CA GLU A 49 -4.19 3.92 -3.65
C GLU A 49 -5.54 4.44 -4.19
N LEU A 50 -6.01 3.93 -5.35
CA LEU A 50 -7.29 4.33 -5.93
C LEU A 50 -8.47 4.00 -5.02
N ALA A 51 -8.44 2.85 -4.35
CA ALA A 51 -9.47 2.46 -3.40
C ALA A 51 -9.49 3.39 -2.16
N PHE A 52 -8.32 3.80 -1.66
CA PHE A 52 -8.24 4.75 -0.56
C PHE A 52 -8.74 6.14 -0.96
N GLN A 53 -8.38 6.63 -2.15
CA GLN A 53 -8.93 7.87 -2.72
C GLN A 53 -10.46 7.82 -2.84
N LYS A 54 -11.02 6.65 -3.27
CA LYS A 54 -12.47 6.45 -3.33
C LYS A 54 -13.08 6.53 -1.93
N HIS A 55 -12.44 5.93 -0.93
CA HIS A 55 -12.88 6.01 0.46
C HIS A 55 -12.92 7.45 0.97
N LEU A 56 -11.87 8.25 0.74
CA LEU A 56 -11.84 9.66 1.11
C LEU A 56 -12.95 10.47 0.42
N LYS A 57 -13.18 10.22 -0.87
CA LYS A 57 -14.26 10.84 -1.63
C LYS A 57 -15.65 10.51 -1.06
N ASN A 58 -15.87 9.24 -0.67
CA ASN A 58 -17.14 8.80 -0.06
C ASN A 58 -17.39 9.51 1.27
N LEU A 59 -16.33 9.87 2.01
CA LEU A 59 -16.42 10.62 3.27
C LEU A 59 -16.45 12.14 3.07
N GLY A 60 -16.31 12.64 1.83
CA GLY A 60 -16.21 14.07 1.55
C GLY A 60 -14.93 14.72 2.08
N ILE A 61 -13.87 13.94 2.32
CA ILE A 61 -12.59 14.43 2.86
C ILE A 61 -11.71 14.91 1.70
N PRO A 62 -11.28 16.19 1.71
CA PRO A 62 -10.34 16.71 0.72
C PRO A 62 -8.95 16.08 0.92
N PHE A 63 -8.24 15.83 -0.17
CA PHE A 63 -6.88 15.29 -0.14
C PHE A 63 -6.06 15.80 -1.33
N GLU A 64 -4.75 15.82 -1.15
CA GLU A 64 -3.77 16.08 -2.20
C GLU A 64 -3.10 14.76 -2.61
N LEU A 65 -2.73 14.66 -3.90
CA LEU A 65 -1.91 13.55 -4.42
C LEU A 65 -0.48 14.05 -4.61
N ASP A 66 0.50 13.17 -4.42
CA ASP A 66 1.84 13.46 -4.86
C ASP A 66 1.85 13.56 -6.39
N GLN A 67 2.24 14.74 -6.90
CA GLN A 67 2.35 15.01 -8.33
C GLN A 67 3.80 14.89 -8.80
N THR A 68 4.68 14.29 -7.99
CA THR A 68 6.09 14.13 -8.34
C THR A 68 6.19 13.35 -9.64
N ASP A 69 6.84 13.97 -10.64
CA ASP A 69 7.02 13.37 -11.95
C ASP A 69 7.91 12.11 -11.80
N PHE A 70 7.36 10.94 -12.16
CA PHE A 70 8.08 9.65 -12.11
C PHE A 70 9.38 9.62 -12.94
N GLN A 71 9.71 10.69 -13.64
CA GLN A 71 10.96 10.85 -14.39
C GLN A 71 12.18 11.12 -13.47
N SER A 72 11.96 11.63 -12.26
CA SER A 72 12.99 11.71 -11.24
C SER A 72 13.00 10.38 -10.47
N HIS A 73 14.13 9.70 -10.39
CA HIS A 73 14.34 8.42 -9.69
C HIS A 73 14.03 8.44 -8.17
N HIS A 74 13.18 9.34 -7.73
CA HIS A 74 12.75 9.46 -6.35
C HIS A 74 11.44 8.68 -6.16
N SER A 75 11.38 7.86 -5.11
CA SER A 75 10.13 7.28 -4.63
C SER A 75 9.16 8.40 -4.25
N ASP A 76 7.87 8.23 -4.56
CA ASP A 76 6.82 9.16 -4.14
C ASP A 76 6.98 9.50 -2.65
N GLU A 77 6.90 10.79 -2.33
CA GLU A 77 7.05 11.23 -0.95
C GLU A 77 5.86 10.75 -0.09
N PHE A 78 4.68 10.62 -0.70
CA PHE A 78 3.45 10.09 -0.10
C PHE A 78 2.45 9.70 -1.21
N ASP A 79 1.47 8.84 -0.90
CA ASP A 79 0.39 8.52 -1.85
C ASP A 79 -0.73 9.54 -1.78
N VAL A 80 -1.13 9.94 -0.57
CA VAL A 80 -2.11 11.01 -0.34
C VAL A 80 -1.71 11.86 0.86
N LYS A 81 -2.15 13.13 0.85
CA LYS A 81 -1.99 14.04 1.98
C LYS A 81 -3.37 14.52 2.43
N VAL A 82 -3.68 14.31 3.70
CA VAL A 82 -4.96 14.68 4.32
C VAL A 82 -4.66 15.60 5.49
N ASN A 83 -5.26 16.80 5.51
CA ASN A 83 -5.04 17.80 6.56
C ASN A 83 -3.56 18.08 6.86
N GLY A 84 -2.71 18.02 5.83
CA GLY A 84 -1.27 18.20 5.94
C GLY A 84 -0.47 16.94 6.30
N ALA A 85 -1.11 15.86 6.74
CA ALA A 85 -0.44 14.60 7.08
C ALA A 85 -0.16 13.75 5.83
N LYS A 86 1.07 13.27 5.69
CA LYS A 86 1.54 12.37 4.61
C LYS A 86 1.13 10.93 4.93
N ILE A 87 0.31 10.35 4.08
CA ILE A 87 -0.19 8.98 4.22
C ILE A 87 0.33 8.13 3.06
N ASP A 88 0.92 6.99 3.41
CA ASP A 88 1.41 5.98 2.48
C ASP A 88 0.50 4.75 2.55
N ILE A 89 0.07 4.21 1.41
CA ILE A 89 -0.93 3.15 1.30
C ILE A 89 -0.24 1.84 0.91
N LYS A 90 -0.38 0.84 1.73
CA LYS A 90 0.21 -0.48 1.49
C LYS A 90 -0.87 -1.56 1.50
N VAL A 91 -0.94 -2.33 0.44
CA VAL A 91 -1.89 -3.43 0.36
C VAL A 91 -1.21 -4.76 0.03
N ALA A 92 -1.75 -5.83 0.60
CA ALA A 92 -1.35 -7.19 0.30
C ALA A 92 -2.43 -7.87 -0.56
N LYS A 93 -2.02 -8.76 -1.47
CA LYS A 93 -2.97 -9.63 -2.18
C LYS A 93 -3.52 -10.65 -1.19
N LYS A 94 -4.85 -10.66 -1.01
CA LYS A 94 -5.54 -11.67 -0.20
C LYS A 94 -5.64 -12.97 -1.00
N THR A 95 -5.05 -14.03 -0.49
CA THR A 95 -5.00 -15.35 -1.14
C THR A 95 -5.81 -16.42 -0.43
N THR A 96 -6.40 -16.10 0.73
CA THR A 96 -7.19 -17.01 1.54
C THR A 96 -8.65 -16.58 1.59
N ALA A 97 -9.56 -17.53 1.80
CA ALA A 97 -10.99 -17.24 2.01
C ALA A 97 -11.26 -16.56 3.37
N ASN A 98 -10.39 -16.81 4.37
CA ASN A 98 -10.54 -16.29 5.71
C ASN A 98 -10.35 -14.76 5.75
N PRO A 99 -11.04 -14.05 6.65
CA PRO A 99 -10.81 -12.62 6.83
C PRO A 99 -9.39 -12.34 7.34
N PRO A 100 -8.85 -11.14 7.09
CA PRO A 100 -7.61 -10.71 7.70
C PRO A 100 -7.67 -10.76 9.22
N THR A 101 -6.55 -11.11 9.86
CA THR A 101 -6.44 -11.21 11.32
C THR A 101 -5.21 -10.44 11.82
N ASP A 102 -5.15 -10.21 13.13
CA ASP A 102 -4.03 -9.58 13.82
C ASP A 102 -2.71 -10.36 13.65
N ASN A 103 -2.78 -11.64 13.30
CA ASN A 103 -1.60 -12.47 13.08
C ASN A 103 -1.00 -12.37 11.68
N TRP A 104 -1.68 -11.71 10.74
CA TRP A 104 -1.07 -11.44 9.45
C TRP A 104 0.16 -10.55 9.63
N THR A 105 1.12 -10.68 8.72
CA THR A 105 2.35 -9.88 8.74
C THR A 105 2.40 -8.98 7.52
N TYR A 106 3.00 -7.81 7.69
CA TYR A 106 3.39 -6.93 6.61
C TYR A 106 4.87 -6.58 6.71
N GLY A 107 5.57 -6.59 5.59
CA GLY A 107 6.94 -6.15 5.49
C GLY A 107 7.00 -4.80 4.77
N TYR A 108 7.34 -3.75 5.49
CA TYR A 108 7.55 -2.42 4.92
C TYR A 108 9.00 -2.27 4.46
N PRO A 109 9.29 -1.95 3.18
CA PRO A 109 10.65 -1.81 2.69
C PRO A 109 11.42 -0.70 3.42
N GLN A 110 12.58 -1.05 4.00
CA GLN A 110 13.41 -0.10 4.73
C GLN A 110 13.82 1.09 3.84
N GLU A 111 14.10 0.82 2.56
CA GLU A 111 14.52 1.84 1.58
C GLU A 111 13.43 2.87 1.22
N GLN A 112 12.19 2.63 1.62
CA GLN A 112 11.09 3.58 1.43
C GLN A 112 10.96 4.58 2.59
N HIS A 113 11.91 4.56 3.54
CA HIS A 113 12.01 5.53 4.61
C HIS A 113 10.68 5.78 5.34
N PRO A 114 10.14 4.78 6.08
CA PRO A 114 8.84 4.93 6.73
C PRO A 114 8.78 6.11 7.69
N GLU A 115 9.91 6.51 8.28
CA GLU A 115 10.02 7.65 9.18
C GLU A 115 9.65 9.00 8.54
N THR A 116 9.64 9.08 7.22
CA THR A 116 9.26 10.28 6.46
C THR A 116 7.75 10.39 6.25
N LYS A 117 6.99 9.34 6.57
CA LYS A 117 5.53 9.29 6.48
C LYS A 117 4.92 9.55 7.85
N ASP A 118 3.86 10.34 7.92
CA ASP A 118 3.13 10.51 9.17
C ASP A 118 2.39 9.22 9.52
N TYR A 119 1.73 8.64 8.53
CA TYR A 119 0.96 7.41 8.67
C TYR A 119 1.17 6.45 7.50
N VAL A 120 1.13 5.16 7.80
CA VAL A 120 1.06 4.08 6.83
C VAL A 120 -0.24 3.33 7.04
N VAL A 121 -1.08 3.28 6.02
CA VAL A 121 -2.34 2.53 6.03
C VAL A 121 -2.11 1.17 5.38
N VAL A 122 -2.48 0.10 6.07
CA VAL A 122 -2.30 -1.27 5.59
C VAL A 122 -3.65 -1.91 5.28
N GLY A 123 -3.72 -2.55 4.12
CA GLY A 123 -4.95 -3.18 3.64
C GLY A 123 -4.72 -4.41 2.79
N TRP A 124 -5.78 -4.85 2.15
CA TRP A 124 -5.76 -6.02 1.27
C TRP A 124 -6.60 -5.82 0.01
N VAL A 125 -6.26 -6.56 -1.05
CA VAL A 125 -7.05 -6.68 -2.27
C VAL A 125 -7.48 -8.13 -2.44
N ASP A 126 -8.78 -8.39 -2.51
CA ASP A 126 -9.38 -9.70 -2.79
C ASP A 126 -9.94 -9.71 -4.22
N PHE A 127 -9.21 -10.32 -5.14
CA PHE A 127 -9.63 -10.42 -6.54
C PHE A 127 -10.81 -11.37 -6.74
N ASN A 128 -11.00 -12.35 -5.84
CA ASN A 128 -12.09 -13.30 -5.95
C ASN A 128 -13.42 -12.66 -5.54
N ARG A 129 -13.40 -11.84 -4.48
CA ARG A 129 -14.59 -11.11 -4.00
C ARG A 129 -14.74 -9.75 -4.65
N LYS A 130 -13.75 -9.31 -5.43
CA LYS A 130 -13.70 -7.98 -6.05
C LYS A 130 -13.85 -6.86 -5.02
N GLU A 131 -13.09 -6.95 -3.95
CA GLU A 131 -13.12 -6.00 -2.84
C GLU A 131 -11.71 -5.53 -2.45
N VAL A 132 -11.64 -4.32 -1.92
CA VAL A 132 -10.46 -3.77 -1.27
C VAL A 132 -10.84 -3.35 0.14
N GLY A 133 -10.00 -3.68 1.11
CA GLY A 133 -10.24 -3.28 2.47
C GLY A 133 -8.97 -2.78 3.14
N PHE A 134 -9.16 -1.94 4.17
CA PHE A 134 -8.08 -1.44 5.01
C PHE A 134 -8.25 -1.98 6.42
N TYR A 135 -7.16 -2.52 6.96
CA TYR A 135 -7.17 -3.16 8.26
C TYR A 135 -6.91 -2.16 9.38
N GLY A 136 -6.04 -1.21 9.13
CA GLY A 136 -5.68 -0.17 10.08
C GLY A 136 -4.49 0.65 9.59
N TRP A 137 -3.95 1.45 10.49
CA TRP A 137 -2.84 2.35 10.25
C TRP A 137 -1.79 2.28 11.36
N ILE A 138 -0.59 2.74 11.06
CA ILE A 138 0.53 2.84 12.00
C ILE A 138 1.32 4.12 11.69
N ARG A 139 1.95 4.74 12.68
CA ARG A 139 2.87 5.86 12.44
C ARG A 139 4.12 5.38 11.71
N GLY A 140 4.58 6.14 10.71
CA GLY A 140 5.77 5.76 9.97
C GLY A 140 7.00 5.61 10.87
N LYS A 141 7.18 6.51 11.85
CA LYS A 141 8.28 6.41 12.84
C LYS A 141 8.22 5.13 13.69
N GLN A 142 7.02 4.65 14.03
CA GLN A 142 6.86 3.42 14.81
C GLN A 142 7.31 2.18 14.02
N ILE A 143 7.23 2.21 12.68
CA ILE A 143 7.70 1.11 11.85
C ILE A 143 9.20 0.87 12.04
N MET A 144 9.98 1.92 12.33
CA MET A 144 11.42 1.81 12.58
C MET A 144 11.77 0.99 13.82
N GLU A 145 10.84 0.77 14.73
CA GLU A 145 11.04 -0.01 15.95
C GLU A 145 11.00 -1.53 15.68
N PHE A 146 10.44 -1.94 14.54
CA PHE A 146 10.33 -3.35 14.18
C PHE A 146 11.61 -3.87 13.53
N LYS A 147 11.85 -5.17 13.77
CA LYS A 147 13.02 -5.86 13.23
C LYS A 147 13.04 -5.81 11.70
N VAL A 148 14.22 -5.50 11.16
CA VAL A 148 14.48 -5.62 9.73
C VAL A 148 14.82 -7.07 9.39
N VAL A 149 14.14 -7.61 8.38
CA VAL A 149 14.30 -8.99 7.90
C VAL A 149 14.38 -9.01 6.37
N THR A 150 15.04 -10.03 5.82
CA THR A 150 15.17 -10.23 4.37
C THR A 150 14.20 -11.29 3.82
N GLN A 151 13.43 -11.91 4.71
CA GLN A 151 12.49 -12.96 4.39
C GLN A 151 11.25 -12.83 5.28
N ASN A 152 10.06 -13.08 4.72
CA ASN A 152 8.83 -13.09 5.50
C ASN A 152 8.89 -14.17 6.59
N SER A 153 8.62 -13.81 7.84
CA SER A 153 8.76 -14.71 9.00
C SER A 153 7.78 -15.87 8.96
N TYR A 154 6.61 -15.68 8.36
CA TYR A 154 5.55 -16.71 8.30
C TYR A 154 5.60 -17.52 7.01
N ALA A 155 5.48 -16.89 5.85
CA ALA A 155 5.35 -17.55 4.56
C ALA A 155 6.70 -17.92 3.91
N LYS A 156 7.83 -17.49 4.52
CA LYS A 156 9.20 -17.85 4.13
C LYS A 156 9.63 -17.47 2.71
N TYR A 157 8.90 -16.58 2.04
CA TYR A 157 9.36 -16.02 0.76
C TYR A 157 10.38 -14.88 1.00
N PRO A 158 11.38 -14.73 0.12
CA PRO A 158 12.35 -13.64 0.24
C PRO A 158 11.68 -12.30 -0.11
N TYR A 159 12.05 -11.25 0.61
CA TYR A 159 11.73 -9.88 0.24
C TYR A 159 12.68 -9.38 -0.85
N LEU A 160 12.25 -8.45 -1.69
CA LEU A 160 13.11 -7.82 -2.71
C LEU A 160 14.21 -6.97 -2.07
N THR A 161 13.92 -6.37 -0.93
CA THR A 161 14.81 -5.53 -0.13
C THR A 161 14.60 -5.87 1.34
N PRO A 162 15.50 -5.48 2.26
CA PRO A 162 15.26 -5.60 3.69
C PRO A 162 14.00 -4.83 4.10
N ASN A 163 13.14 -5.47 4.90
CA ASN A 163 11.86 -4.91 5.33
C ASN A 163 11.74 -4.88 6.85
N HIS A 164 11.18 -3.81 7.40
CA HIS A 164 10.64 -3.80 8.75
C HIS A 164 9.37 -4.66 8.76
N GLU A 165 9.39 -5.79 9.47
CA GLU A 165 8.25 -6.70 9.51
C GLU A 165 7.48 -6.57 10.81
N PHE A 166 6.17 -6.40 10.71
CA PHE A 166 5.26 -6.31 11.85
C PHE A 166 3.96 -7.08 11.62
N LYS A 167 3.31 -7.47 12.72
CA LYS A 167 1.98 -8.07 12.67
C LYS A 167 0.91 -7.00 12.50
N TRP A 168 -0.17 -7.34 11.83
CA TRP A 168 -1.33 -6.46 11.65
C TRP A 168 -2.02 -6.09 12.97
N GLY A 169 -1.81 -6.87 14.03
CA GLY A 169 -2.26 -6.56 15.39
C GLY A 169 -1.68 -5.27 15.98
N TYR A 170 -0.55 -4.77 15.45
CA TYR A 170 0.01 -3.49 15.85
C TYR A 170 -0.67 -2.27 15.21
N LEU A 171 -1.55 -2.50 14.22
CA LEU A 171 -2.26 -1.42 13.53
C LEU A 171 -3.42 -0.89 14.38
N THR A 172 -3.55 0.41 14.46
CA THR A 172 -4.76 1.08 14.97
C THR A 172 -5.89 0.89 13.96
N LYS A 173 -7.06 0.45 14.43
CA LYS A 173 -8.16 0.00 13.55
C LYS A 173 -9.05 1.14 13.07
N ASP A 174 -9.19 2.21 13.83
CA ASP A 174 -10.04 3.34 13.46
C ASP A 174 -9.29 4.31 12.54
N LEU A 175 -9.60 4.24 11.25
CA LEU A 175 -9.02 5.16 10.26
C LEU A 175 -9.47 6.61 10.46
N ASN A 176 -10.61 6.85 11.11
CA ASN A 176 -11.09 8.22 11.31
C ASN A 176 -10.15 9.05 12.19
N GLU A 177 -9.31 8.41 12.99
CA GLU A 177 -8.33 9.12 13.83
C GLU A 177 -7.29 9.90 13.03
N ILE A 178 -6.98 9.45 11.80
CA ILE A 178 -5.99 10.10 10.92
C ILE A 178 -6.62 10.90 9.78
N LEU A 179 -7.95 10.89 9.68
CA LEU A 179 -8.71 11.55 8.60
C LEU A 179 -9.43 12.84 9.08
N LYS A 180 -9.35 13.15 10.37
CA LYS A 180 -9.98 14.34 10.98
C LYS A 180 -9.12 15.58 10.86
#